data_87efd104ff8f3dc7e2295e89b96b90dc
#
_entry.id   87efd104ff8f3dc7e2295e89b96b90dc
#
_cell.length_a   1.000
_cell.length_b   1.000
_cell.length_c   1.000
_cell.angle_alpha   90.00
_cell.angle_beta   90.00
_cell.angle_gamma   90.00
#
_symmetry.space_group_name_H-M   'P 1'
#
loop_
_entity.id
_entity.type
_entity.pdbx_description
1 polymer ?
#
loop_
_entity_poly.entity_id
_entity_poly.type
_entity_poly.pdbx_seq_one_letter_code
_entity_poly.pdbx_strand_id
1 'polypeptide(L)'
;DEVNEALRACVDHGIYGYVRPSASCLQAAASWQQRRHGFQAKPEWITVTPGIDCAMATAVQAFTDPEDKILINTPIYDPFFEVIEKNDRVIVDSPMVLTNGRYEFDWADFEVKIRGCRMWMFCNPQNPEGRCFTEEELRKAGEICGKYGVWMLSDEIHGDIVYDGRKHIPLASLSEEFCGRTITCTSPSKTFSVAGTA
;
A
#
# COMPACT_ATOMS: atom_id res chain seq x y z
N ASP A 1 -0.32 28.76 -2.72
CA ASP A 1 -0.82 27.56 -3.36
C ASP A 1 -2.09 27.09 -2.62
N GLU A 2 -2.88 26.28 -3.25
CA GLU A 2 -4.21 25.88 -2.78
C GLU A 2 -4.15 25.17 -1.40
N VAL A 3 -3.10 24.42 -1.10
CA VAL A 3 -2.93 23.74 0.19
C VAL A 3 -2.75 24.76 1.31
N ASN A 4 -1.86 25.73 1.12
CA ASN A 4 -1.64 26.80 2.10
C ASN A 4 -2.89 27.68 2.30
N GLU A 5 -3.64 27.93 1.25
CA GLU A 5 -4.90 28.69 1.33
C GLU A 5 -5.95 27.93 2.12
N ALA A 6 -6.10 26.62 1.88
CA ALA A 6 -7.00 25.75 2.64
C ALA A 6 -6.62 25.70 4.13
N LEU A 7 -5.32 25.58 4.46
CA LEU A 7 -4.83 25.57 5.83
C LEU A 7 -5.11 26.91 6.53
N ARG A 8 -4.85 28.04 5.86
CA ARG A 8 -5.18 29.37 6.41
C ARG A 8 -6.68 29.53 6.68
N ALA A 9 -7.53 29.09 5.75
CA ALA A 9 -8.97 29.11 5.94
C ALA A 9 -9.43 28.30 7.16
N CYS A 10 -8.80 27.14 7.40
CA CYS A 10 -9.06 26.34 8.62
C CYS A 10 -8.64 27.08 9.91
N VAL A 11 -7.47 27.73 9.88
CA VAL A 11 -6.97 28.54 11.03
C VAL A 11 -7.88 29.74 11.28
N ASP A 12 -8.26 30.47 10.24
CA ASP A 12 -9.11 31.65 10.34
C ASP A 12 -10.53 31.31 10.81
N HIS A 13 -11.04 30.11 10.47
CA HIS A 13 -12.30 29.60 10.97
C HIS A 13 -12.29 29.34 12.49
N GLY A 14 -11.16 28.90 13.05
CA GLY A 14 -10.89 28.84 14.49
C GLY A 14 -11.69 27.81 15.29
N ILE A 15 -12.45 26.89 14.64
CA ILE A 15 -13.23 25.84 15.32
C ILE A 15 -12.64 24.49 14.93
N TYR A 16 -12.04 23.81 15.92
CA TYR A 16 -11.32 22.54 15.75
C TYR A 16 -12.06 21.38 16.43
N GLY A 17 -13.27 21.11 15.98
CA GLY A 17 -14.08 20.01 16.48
C GLY A 17 -13.70 18.65 15.87
N TYR A 18 -14.43 17.61 16.27
CA TYR A 18 -14.28 16.30 15.63
C TYR A 18 -14.69 16.36 14.17
N VAL A 19 -13.80 15.88 13.29
CA VAL A 19 -14.03 15.87 11.84
C VAL A 19 -14.10 14.42 11.35
N ARG A 20 -15.04 14.17 10.45
CA ARG A 20 -15.04 12.96 9.63
C ARG A 20 -14.62 13.34 8.20
N PRO A 21 -13.94 12.44 7.45
CA PRO A 21 -13.67 12.69 6.06
C PRO A 21 -14.95 13.06 5.31
N SER A 22 -14.95 14.18 4.61
CA SER A 22 -16.10 14.61 3.84
C SER A 22 -16.32 13.71 2.61
N ALA A 23 -17.55 13.64 2.12
CA ALA A 23 -17.84 12.93 0.89
C ALA A 23 -16.99 13.45 -0.30
N SER A 24 -16.71 14.75 -0.33
CA SER A 24 -15.85 15.35 -1.34
C SER A 24 -14.40 14.91 -1.23
N CYS A 25 -13.88 14.71 -0.02
CA CYS A 25 -12.54 14.17 0.22
C CYS A 25 -12.43 12.73 -0.32
N LEU A 26 -13.37 11.85 0.05
CA LEU A 26 -13.40 10.47 -0.42
C LEU A 26 -13.57 10.39 -1.95
N GLN A 27 -14.42 11.25 -2.52
CA GLN A 27 -14.59 11.34 -3.97
C GLN A 27 -13.32 11.84 -4.66
N ALA A 28 -12.60 12.80 -4.09
CA ALA A 28 -11.33 13.30 -4.63
C ALA A 28 -10.28 12.18 -4.65
N ALA A 29 -10.14 11.40 -3.57
CA ALA A 29 -9.23 10.28 -3.49
C ALA A 29 -9.57 9.19 -4.52
N ALA A 30 -10.83 8.78 -4.64
CA ALA A 30 -11.27 7.81 -5.64
C ALA A 30 -11.01 8.31 -7.07
N SER A 31 -11.35 9.57 -7.35
CA SER A 31 -11.11 10.19 -8.66
C SER A 31 -9.62 10.30 -8.99
N TRP A 32 -8.75 10.51 -7.98
CA TRP A 32 -7.30 10.53 -8.16
C TRP A 32 -6.81 9.17 -8.64
N GLN A 33 -7.19 8.09 -7.96
CA GLN A 33 -6.83 6.72 -8.34
C GLN A 33 -7.27 6.41 -9.78
N GLN A 34 -8.47 6.80 -10.16
CA GLN A 34 -8.96 6.58 -11.52
C GLN A 34 -8.18 7.36 -12.56
N ARG A 35 -7.97 8.68 -12.35
CA ARG A 35 -7.30 9.55 -13.34
C ARG A 35 -5.82 9.26 -13.48
N ARG A 36 -5.13 8.97 -12.36
CA ARG A 36 -3.68 8.79 -12.35
C ARG A 36 -3.26 7.37 -12.66
N HIS A 37 -4.00 6.40 -12.16
CA HIS A 37 -3.58 5.00 -12.17
C HIS A 37 -4.58 4.06 -12.86
N GLY A 38 -5.73 4.55 -13.31
CA GLY A 38 -6.76 3.75 -13.97
C GLY A 38 -7.54 2.84 -13.01
N PHE A 39 -7.29 2.91 -11.71
CA PHE A 39 -8.00 2.11 -10.72
C PHE A 39 -9.33 2.73 -10.33
N GLN A 40 -10.42 1.99 -10.53
CA GLN A 40 -11.78 2.45 -10.24
C GLN A 40 -12.17 2.18 -8.79
N ALA A 41 -11.44 2.81 -7.87
CA ALA A 41 -11.81 2.76 -6.46
C ALA A 41 -13.15 3.47 -6.23
N LYS A 42 -13.98 2.93 -5.34
CA LYS A 42 -15.24 3.57 -4.94
C LYS A 42 -15.04 4.35 -3.65
N PRO A 43 -15.66 5.55 -3.50
CA PRO A 43 -15.53 6.34 -2.28
C PRO A 43 -15.90 5.57 -1.01
N GLU A 44 -16.90 4.70 -1.06
CA GLU A 44 -17.34 3.86 0.05
C GLU A 44 -16.34 2.77 0.47
N TRP A 45 -15.33 2.50 -0.34
CA TRP A 45 -14.24 1.57 0.00
C TRP A 45 -13.09 2.25 0.76
N ILE A 46 -13.11 3.60 0.84
CA ILE A 46 -11.99 4.37 1.37
C ILE A 46 -12.17 4.63 2.86
N THR A 47 -11.17 4.25 3.63
CA THR A 47 -11.03 4.59 5.04
C THR A 47 -9.82 5.49 5.22
N VAL A 48 -10.00 6.60 5.93
CA VAL A 48 -8.90 7.54 6.24
C VAL A 48 -8.33 7.20 7.61
N THR A 49 -7.01 7.13 7.68
CA THR A 49 -6.23 6.83 8.89
C THR A 49 -5.16 7.90 9.12
N PRO A 50 -4.67 8.10 10.36
CA PRO A 50 -3.55 8.99 10.62
C PRO A 50 -2.22 8.36 10.16
N GLY A 51 -1.94 8.45 8.87
CA GLY A 51 -0.73 7.94 8.25
C GLY A 51 -0.77 6.47 7.82
N ILE A 52 0.23 6.07 7.02
CA ILE A 52 0.33 4.73 6.41
C ILE A 52 0.61 3.65 7.44
N ASP A 53 1.46 3.90 8.43
CA ASP A 53 1.79 2.91 9.46
C ASP A 53 0.54 2.50 10.25
N CYS A 54 -0.33 3.48 10.56
CA CYS A 54 -1.62 3.22 11.17
C CYS A 54 -2.55 2.43 10.24
N ALA A 55 -2.56 2.74 8.93
CA ALA A 55 -3.34 1.99 7.95
C ALA A 55 -2.88 0.53 7.86
N MET A 56 -1.58 0.30 7.77
CA MET A 56 -0.99 -1.06 7.74
C MET A 56 -1.31 -1.83 9.03
N ALA A 57 -1.12 -1.23 10.20
CA ALA A 57 -1.42 -1.86 11.48
C ALA A 57 -2.90 -2.23 11.60
N THR A 58 -3.79 -1.33 11.18
CA THR A 58 -5.25 -1.58 11.17
C THR A 58 -5.61 -2.73 10.23
N ALA A 59 -5.01 -2.77 9.04
CA ALA A 59 -5.23 -3.86 8.09
C ALA A 59 -4.72 -5.20 8.62
N VAL A 60 -3.53 -5.22 9.22
CA VAL A 60 -2.97 -6.42 9.86
C VAL A 60 -3.94 -6.94 10.94
N GLN A 61 -4.43 -6.07 11.81
CA GLN A 61 -5.38 -6.47 12.86
C GLN A 61 -6.73 -6.94 12.32
N ALA A 62 -7.22 -6.34 11.24
CA ALA A 62 -8.52 -6.67 10.67
C ALA A 62 -8.57 -7.96 9.86
N PHE A 63 -7.45 -8.35 9.22
CA PHE A 63 -7.40 -9.46 8.25
C PHE A 63 -6.52 -10.64 8.69
N THR A 64 -5.88 -10.53 9.84
CA THR A 64 -5.04 -11.59 10.42
C THR A 64 -5.30 -11.74 11.92
N ASP A 65 -4.93 -12.87 12.49
CA ASP A 65 -4.97 -13.16 13.93
C ASP A 65 -3.55 -13.13 14.53
N PRO A 66 -3.38 -12.98 15.86
CA PRO A 66 -2.09 -13.18 16.52
C PRO A 66 -1.45 -14.51 16.10
N GLU A 67 -0.12 -14.53 15.98
CA GLU A 67 0.69 -15.66 15.51
C GLU A 67 0.53 -16.00 14.00
N ASP A 68 -0.38 -15.34 13.27
CA ASP A 68 -0.44 -15.49 11.82
C ASP A 68 0.85 -15.02 11.16
N LYS A 69 1.25 -15.73 10.10
CA LYS A 69 2.44 -15.42 9.31
C LYS A 69 2.13 -14.38 8.26
N ILE A 70 2.99 -13.37 8.19
CA ILE A 70 2.93 -12.32 7.17
C ILE A 70 4.23 -12.36 6.38
N LEU A 71 4.12 -12.52 5.06
CA LEU A 71 5.27 -12.52 4.18
C LEU A 71 5.62 -11.08 3.76
N ILE A 72 6.91 -10.79 3.79
CA ILE A 72 7.53 -9.58 3.23
C ILE A 72 8.66 -9.97 2.28
N ASN A 73 9.12 -9.00 1.48
CA ASN A 73 10.27 -9.18 0.58
C ASN A 73 11.32 -8.11 0.89
N THR A 74 12.42 -8.53 1.53
CA THR A 74 13.55 -7.62 1.81
C THR A 74 14.43 -7.40 0.57
N PRO A 75 15.10 -6.22 0.47
CA PRO A 75 15.03 -5.08 1.40
C PRO A 75 13.67 -4.39 1.33
N ILE A 76 13.18 -3.91 2.48
CA ILE A 76 11.88 -3.23 2.59
C ILE A 76 11.98 -2.12 3.66
N TYR A 77 11.03 -1.19 3.65
CA TYR A 77 10.95 -0.09 4.62
C TYR A 77 10.77 -0.62 6.05
N ASP A 78 11.63 -0.15 6.98
CA ASP A 78 11.72 -0.68 8.35
C ASP A 78 10.37 -0.77 9.11
N PRO A 79 9.45 0.19 9.01
CA PRO A 79 8.15 0.10 9.68
C PRO A 79 7.31 -1.13 9.34
N PHE A 80 7.56 -1.82 8.23
CA PHE A 80 6.89 -3.09 7.93
C PHE A 80 7.18 -4.14 9.01
N PHE A 81 8.44 -4.24 9.46
CA PHE A 81 8.82 -5.14 10.55
C PHE A 81 8.10 -4.76 11.84
N GLU A 82 8.13 -3.47 12.21
CA GLU A 82 7.50 -2.99 13.41
C GLU A 82 5.98 -3.21 13.44
N VAL A 83 5.30 -2.98 12.30
CA VAL A 83 3.86 -3.20 12.18
C VAL A 83 3.52 -4.67 12.41
N ILE A 84 4.30 -5.59 11.87
CA ILE A 84 4.05 -7.03 12.03
C ILE A 84 4.33 -7.47 13.46
N GLU A 85 5.51 -7.16 14.00
CA GLU A 85 5.96 -7.62 15.33
C GLU A 85 5.14 -7.01 16.47
N LYS A 86 4.87 -5.68 16.41
CA LYS A 86 4.08 -4.97 17.44
C LYS A 86 2.61 -5.38 17.49
N ASN A 87 2.15 -6.10 16.48
CA ASN A 87 0.81 -6.67 16.44
C ASN A 87 0.80 -8.19 16.69
N ASP A 88 1.88 -8.77 17.22
CA ASP A 88 1.99 -10.19 17.54
C ASP A 88 1.84 -11.13 16.33
N ARG A 89 2.28 -10.69 15.14
CA ARG A 89 2.33 -11.51 13.92
C ARG A 89 3.77 -11.97 13.66
N VAL A 90 3.88 -13.05 12.89
CA VAL A 90 5.18 -13.68 12.59
C VAL A 90 5.66 -13.26 11.20
N ILE A 91 6.85 -12.70 11.14
CA ILE A 91 7.49 -12.32 9.87
C ILE A 91 7.97 -13.56 9.14
N VAL A 92 7.63 -13.66 7.86
CA VAL A 92 8.23 -14.60 6.91
C VAL A 92 8.91 -13.77 5.82
N ASP A 93 10.22 -13.77 5.79
CA ASP A 93 10.98 -13.02 4.79
C ASP A 93 11.31 -13.88 3.57
N SER A 94 10.94 -13.40 2.39
CA SER A 94 11.37 -13.93 1.09
C SER A 94 12.24 -12.88 0.39
N PRO A 95 13.56 -12.87 0.66
CA PRO A 95 14.45 -11.84 0.16
C PRO A 95 14.45 -11.77 -1.36
N MET A 96 14.46 -10.55 -1.89
CA MET A 96 14.68 -10.34 -3.32
C MET A 96 16.15 -10.56 -3.66
N VAL A 97 16.42 -11.00 -4.88
CA VAL A 97 17.76 -11.27 -5.40
C VAL A 97 18.22 -10.10 -6.25
N LEU A 98 19.43 -9.60 -5.98
CA LEU A 98 20.04 -8.55 -6.80
C LEU A 98 20.64 -9.15 -8.07
N THR A 99 20.00 -8.91 -9.22
CA THR A 99 20.42 -9.40 -10.53
C THR A 99 20.69 -8.20 -11.45
N ASN A 100 21.91 -8.05 -11.95
CA ASN A 100 22.28 -6.96 -12.86
C ASN A 100 21.91 -5.55 -12.35
N GLY A 101 22.07 -5.31 -11.05
CA GLY A 101 21.76 -4.03 -10.43
C GLY A 101 20.26 -3.78 -10.17
N ARG A 102 19.41 -4.78 -10.32
CA ARG A 102 17.98 -4.74 -10.05
C ARG A 102 17.59 -5.85 -9.08
N TYR A 103 16.82 -5.55 -8.10
CA TYR A 103 16.21 -6.56 -7.22
C TYR A 103 15.03 -7.23 -7.91
N GLU A 104 14.97 -8.55 -7.85
CA GLU A 104 13.94 -9.38 -8.47
C GLU A 104 13.41 -10.39 -7.46
N PHE A 105 12.17 -10.86 -7.64
CA PHE A 105 11.63 -11.93 -6.81
C PHE A 105 12.36 -13.24 -7.04
N ASP A 106 12.76 -13.90 -5.98
CA ASP A 106 13.02 -15.34 -6.03
C ASP A 106 11.66 -16.07 -5.98
N TRP A 107 11.12 -16.38 -7.16
CA TRP A 107 9.80 -16.95 -7.29
C TRP A 107 9.68 -18.34 -6.64
N ALA A 108 10.76 -19.11 -6.58
CA ALA A 108 10.76 -20.42 -5.96
C ALA A 108 10.69 -20.29 -4.43
N ASP A 109 11.47 -19.39 -3.86
CA ASP A 109 11.45 -19.08 -2.43
C ASP A 109 10.11 -18.43 -2.04
N PHE A 110 9.63 -17.46 -2.83
CA PHE A 110 8.35 -16.79 -2.61
C PHE A 110 7.19 -17.80 -2.55
N GLU A 111 7.07 -18.70 -3.54
CA GLU A 111 5.98 -19.67 -3.59
C GLU A 111 6.07 -20.71 -2.46
N VAL A 112 7.26 -21.07 -2.01
CA VAL A 112 7.43 -21.97 -0.85
C VAL A 112 7.02 -21.26 0.44
N LYS A 113 7.47 -20.05 0.65
CA LYS A 113 7.28 -19.32 1.91
C LYS A 113 5.87 -18.76 2.09
N ILE A 114 5.19 -18.38 1.00
CA ILE A 114 3.83 -17.85 1.07
C ILE A 114 2.81 -18.90 1.55
N ARG A 115 3.12 -20.20 1.42
CA ARG A 115 2.27 -21.27 1.92
C ARG A 115 2.15 -21.18 3.44
N GLY A 116 0.93 -21.04 3.90
CA GLY A 116 0.65 -20.88 5.33
C GLY A 116 0.85 -19.47 5.88
N CYS A 117 1.15 -18.48 5.02
CA CYS A 117 1.00 -17.09 5.36
C CYS A 117 -0.46 -16.65 5.23
N ARG A 118 -0.87 -15.73 6.10
CA ARG A 118 -2.20 -15.13 6.04
C ARG A 118 -2.24 -13.89 5.16
N MET A 119 -1.11 -13.16 5.11
CA MET A 119 -0.98 -11.90 4.36
C MET A 119 0.39 -11.82 3.71
N TRP A 120 0.44 -11.17 2.54
CA TRP A 120 1.64 -10.64 1.91
C TRP A 120 1.61 -9.13 1.99
N MET A 121 2.63 -8.53 2.59
CA MET A 121 2.80 -7.08 2.67
C MET A 121 3.96 -6.66 1.79
N PHE A 122 3.72 -5.73 0.86
CA PHE A 122 4.76 -5.23 -0.05
C PHE A 122 4.57 -3.75 -0.36
N CYS A 123 5.64 -3.13 -0.88
CA CYS A 123 5.66 -1.73 -1.27
C CYS A 123 5.86 -1.62 -2.78
N ASN A 124 4.99 -0.87 -3.47
CA ASN A 124 5.08 -0.63 -4.91
C ASN A 124 4.56 0.77 -5.28
N PRO A 125 5.42 1.70 -5.72
CA PRO A 125 6.87 1.61 -5.95
C PRO A 125 7.65 1.30 -4.68
N GLN A 126 8.70 0.49 -4.85
CA GLN A 126 9.45 -0.10 -3.75
C GLN A 126 10.34 0.92 -3.03
N ASN A 127 10.33 0.89 -1.71
CA ASN A 127 11.25 1.59 -0.83
C ASN A 127 12.06 0.55 -0.01
N PRO A 128 13.42 0.56 -0.07
CA PRO A 128 14.30 1.66 -0.50
C PRO A 128 14.78 1.60 -1.96
N GLU A 129 14.44 0.60 -2.75
CA GLU A 129 15.06 0.33 -4.05
C GLU A 129 14.65 1.30 -5.17
N GLY A 130 13.51 2.00 -5.01
CA GLY A 130 13.01 2.97 -5.97
C GLY A 130 12.50 2.37 -7.28
N ARG A 131 12.16 1.06 -7.31
CA ARG A 131 11.61 0.43 -8.52
C ARG A 131 10.10 0.29 -8.47
N CYS A 132 9.47 0.32 -9.65
CA CYS A 132 8.12 -0.19 -9.84
C CYS A 132 8.17 -1.64 -10.31
N PHE A 133 7.30 -2.48 -9.79
CA PHE A 133 7.09 -3.82 -10.32
C PHE A 133 6.37 -3.76 -11.66
N THR A 134 6.67 -4.71 -12.54
CA THR A 134 5.98 -4.85 -13.82
C THR A 134 4.62 -5.50 -13.62
N GLU A 135 3.71 -5.33 -14.59
CA GLU A 135 2.40 -5.99 -14.56
C GLU A 135 2.55 -7.52 -14.47
N GLU A 136 3.51 -8.10 -15.18
CA GLU A 136 3.80 -9.54 -15.14
C GLU A 136 4.20 -10.01 -13.74
N GLU A 137 5.10 -9.27 -13.07
CA GLU A 137 5.51 -9.57 -11.69
C GLU A 137 4.33 -9.48 -10.72
N LEU A 138 3.53 -8.42 -10.82
CA LEU A 138 2.36 -8.23 -9.96
C LEU A 138 1.29 -9.30 -10.18
N ARG A 139 1.02 -9.67 -11.43
CA ARG A 139 0.07 -10.75 -11.75
C ARG A 139 0.55 -12.08 -11.20
N LYS A 140 1.81 -12.43 -11.42
CA LYS A 140 2.39 -13.68 -10.91
C LYS A 140 2.33 -13.76 -9.39
N ALA A 141 2.71 -12.69 -8.68
CA ALA A 141 2.62 -12.65 -7.22
C ALA A 141 1.17 -12.77 -6.74
N GLY A 142 0.24 -12.03 -7.35
CA GLY A 142 -1.17 -12.05 -7.01
C GLY A 142 -1.83 -13.42 -7.27
N GLU A 143 -1.49 -14.08 -8.37
CA GLU A 143 -1.95 -15.44 -8.69
C GLU A 143 -1.46 -16.46 -7.65
N ILE A 144 -0.20 -16.36 -7.23
CA ILE A 144 0.35 -17.19 -6.16
C ILE A 144 -0.38 -16.92 -4.84
N CYS A 145 -0.60 -15.66 -4.48
CA CYS A 145 -1.38 -15.30 -3.29
C CYS A 145 -2.82 -15.85 -3.38
N GLY A 146 -3.48 -15.70 -4.52
CA GLY A 146 -4.82 -16.24 -4.77
C GLY A 146 -4.89 -17.74 -4.60
N LYS A 147 -3.92 -18.47 -5.17
CA LYS A 147 -3.79 -19.94 -5.04
C LYS A 147 -3.77 -20.43 -3.59
N TYR A 148 -3.16 -19.67 -2.70
CA TYR A 148 -3.03 -20.04 -1.28
C TYR A 148 -3.97 -19.29 -0.34
N GLY A 149 -4.88 -18.46 -0.89
CA GLY A 149 -5.88 -17.73 -0.11
C GLY A 149 -5.31 -16.60 0.76
N VAL A 150 -4.16 -16.05 0.35
CA VAL A 150 -3.42 -15.01 1.08
C VAL A 150 -3.98 -13.63 0.78
N TRP A 151 -4.19 -12.80 1.81
CA TRP A 151 -4.48 -11.38 1.65
C TRP A 151 -3.25 -10.61 1.15
N MET A 152 -3.47 -9.56 0.38
CA MET A 152 -2.41 -8.70 -0.12
C MET A 152 -2.56 -7.29 0.44
N LEU A 153 -1.53 -6.78 1.12
CA LEU A 153 -1.45 -5.39 1.54
C LEU A 153 -0.40 -4.69 0.68
N SER A 154 -0.86 -3.78 -0.16
CA SER A 154 -0.03 -3.02 -1.10
C SER A 154 0.15 -1.59 -0.59
N ASP A 155 1.35 -1.25 -0.12
CA ASP A 155 1.73 0.13 0.14
C ASP A 155 2.13 0.81 -1.16
N GLU A 156 1.25 1.69 -1.64
CA GLU A 156 1.39 2.42 -2.91
C GLU A 156 1.61 3.92 -2.70
N ILE A 157 2.13 4.31 -1.53
CA ILE A 157 2.35 5.73 -1.17
C ILE A 157 3.22 6.50 -2.18
N HIS A 158 4.10 5.81 -2.90
CA HIS A 158 4.99 6.38 -3.92
C HIS A 158 4.42 6.31 -5.34
N GLY A 159 3.18 5.84 -5.53
CA GLY A 159 2.59 5.58 -6.85
C GLY A 159 2.60 6.75 -7.83
N ASP A 160 2.57 7.99 -7.33
CA ASP A 160 2.65 9.18 -8.16
C ASP A 160 4.08 9.62 -8.53
N ILE A 161 5.11 9.02 -7.89
CA ILE A 161 6.52 9.37 -8.08
C ILE A 161 7.20 8.25 -8.86
N VAL A 162 6.98 8.24 -10.15
CA VAL A 162 7.52 7.21 -11.08
C VAL A 162 8.31 7.91 -12.17
N TYR A 163 9.49 7.36 -12.48
CA TYR A 163 10.44 7.91 -13.43
C TYR A 163 10.47 7.13 -14.75
N ASP A 164 11.21 7.65 -15.72
CA ASP A 164 11.52 7.00 -17.01
C ASP A 164 10.29 6.66 -17.87
N GLY A 165 9.23 7.46 -17.76
CA GLY A 165 7.99 7.24 -18.52
C GLY A 165 7.20 5.99 -18.13
N ARG A 166 7.60 5.31 -17.06
CA ARG A 166 6.86 4.17 -16.50
C ARG A 166 5.57 4.64 -15.86
N LYS A 167 4.65 3.71 -15.64
CA LYS A 167 3.41 3.95 -14.92
C LYS A 167 3.36 3.05 -13.70
N HIS A 168 2.89 3.60 -12.60
CA HIS A 168 2.48 2.79 -11.46
C HIS A 168 1.23 1.99 -11.83
N ILE A 169 1.20 0.74 -11.41
CA ILE A 169 0.07 -0.17 -11.60
C ILE A 169 -0.41 -0.58 -10.21
N PRO A 170 -1.59 -0.11 -9.76
CA PRO A 170 -2.18 -0.59 -8.51
C PRO A 170 -2.47 -2.09 -8.61
N LEU A 171 -2.06 -2.87 -7.62
CA LEU A 171 -2.28 -4.31 -7.62
C LEU A 171 -3.76 -4.65 -7.73
N ALA A 172 -4.60 -3.93 -7.00
CA ALA A 172 -6.05 -4.10 -7.01
C ALA A 172 -6.71 -3.82 -8.37
N SER A 173 -6.03 -3.11 -9.28
CA SER A 173 -6.59 -2.78 -10.60
C SER A 173 -6.47 -3.90 -11.62
N LEU A 174 -5.69 -4.94 -11.34
CA LEU A 174 -5.34 -5.98 -12.32
C LEU A 174 -6.48 -6.98 -12.59
N SER A 175 -7.33 -7.24 -11.59
CA SER A 175 -8.53 -8.07 -11.76
C SER A 175 -9.53 -7.85 -10.62
N GLU A 176 -10.78 -8.30 -10.79
CA GLU A 176 -11.78 -8.30 -9.72
C GLU A 176 -11.36 -9.19 -8.54
N GLU A 177 -10.73 -10.33 -8.82
CA GLU A 177 -10.21 -11.22 -7.78
C GLU A 177 -9.14 -10.52 -6.94
N PHE A 178 -8.20 -9.84 -7.58
CA PHE A 178 -7.16 -9.10 -6.86
C PHE A 178 -7.76 -7.94 -6.09
N CYS A 179 -8.72 -7.21 -6.67
CA CYS A 179 -9.44 -6.15 -5.97
C CYS A 179 -10.11 -6.66 -4.68
N GLY A 180 -10.73 -7.83 -4.72
CA GLY A 180 -11.39 -8.44 -3.57
C GLY A 180 -10.45 -8.97 -2.49
N ARG A 181 -9.12 -9.01 -2.73
CA ARG A 181 -8.11 -9.53 -1.80
C ARG A 181 -7.00 -8.54 -1.48
N THR A 182 -7.06 -7.33 -2.00
CA THR A 182 -6.00 -6.33 -1.82
C THR A 182 -6.49 -5.20 -0.92
N ILE A 183 -5.71 -4.89 0.09
CA ILE A 183 -5.79 -3.66 0.86
C ILE A 183 -4.73 -2.71 0.27
N THR A 184 -5.17 -1.63 -0.37
CA THR A 184 -4.27 -0.64 -0.95
C THR A 184 -4.10 0.52 0.03
N CYS A 185 -2.87 0.78 0.47
CA CYS A 185 -2.51 1.92 1.30
C CYS A 185 -1.90 3.02 0.42
N THR A 186 -2.43 4.23 0.50
CA THR A 186 -1.92 5.39 -0.24
C THR A 186 -2.11 6.67 0.55
N SER A 187 -1.40 7.74 0.19
CA SER A 187 -1.50 9.02 0.88
C SER A 187 -1.09 10.16 -0.05
N PRO A 188 -1.68 11.35 0.09
CA PRO A 188 -1.23 12.56 -0.60
C PRO A 188 0.12 13.09 -0.07
N SER A 189 0.60 12.57 1.07
CA SER A 189 1.75 13.12 1.81
C SER A 189 3.05 13.15 1.01
N LYS A 190 3.33 12.13 0.19
CA LYS A 190 4.53 12.09 -0.65
C LYS A 190 4.33 12.86 -1.96
N THR A 191 3.20 12.67 -2.62
CA THR A 191 2.85 13.32 -3.88
C THR A 191 2.87 14.85 -3.78
N PHE A 192 2.34 15.39 -2.69
CA PHE A 192 2.19 16.84 -2.50
C PHE A 192 3.09 17.41 -1.40
N SER A 193 4.01 16.60 -0.82
CA SER A 193 4.90 17.03 0.27
C SER A 193 4.15 17.61 1.48
N VAL A 194 3.05 16.97 1.88
CA VAL A 194 2.15 17.43 2.95
C VAL A 194 2.12 16.50 4.17
N ALA A 195 3.14 15.70 4.37
CA ALA A 195 3.21 14.75 5.50
C ALA A 195 3.06 15.41 6.88
N GLY A 196 3.47 16.67 7.02
CA GLY A 196 3.35 17.43 8.28
C GLY A 196 1.94 17.98 8.56
N THR A 197 0.96 17.70 7.71
CA THR A 197 -0.44 18.17 7.85
C THR A 197 -1.42 17.03 8.14
N ALA A 198 -0.93 15.82 8.37
CA ALA A 198 -1.72 14.62 8.66
C ALA A 198 -1.90 14.44 10.17
#